data_b575cf8128ba1386e5545c743599bcad
#
_entry.id   b575cf8128ba1386e5545c743599bcad
#
_cell.length_a   1.000
_cell.length_b   1.000
_cell.length_c   1.000
_cell.angle_alpha   90.00
_cell.angle_beta   90.00
_cell.angle_gamma   90.00
#
_symmetry.space_group_name_H-M   'P 1'
#
loop_
_entity.id
_entity.type
_entity.pdbx_description
1 polymer ?
#
loop_
_entity_poly.entity_id
_entity_poly.type
_entity_poly.pdbx_seq_one_letter_code
_entity_poly.pdbx_strand_id
1 'polypeptide(L)'
;RRHGGVDAWKHTPCLHASKASMTSRISIDEHSPMTQPLWQKDDTATDDWVTRFTVANDYKWDRQLLPYDVQATRAHAWGLRQIDVLSAEELQAAEDALDALLDAVEAGDVTVTPEDEDCHTVIERFVTDEAGEVGKKIHTGRSRNDQVLAALRLYLRDALAGIGRKVAELGDGLCALAERHPDMLMPGYTHLQRAMPSTVALWALGYAETLADDLDTLHDARHKINVSPLGSAAGYGVPVLDLPKEKVAERLGFRDVQTHATAVQLARGKHELAVAHACTQIGATCNRLASDLVLFATAEFDFVDLPPEHCT
;
A
#
# COMPACT_ATOMS: atom_id res chain seq x y z
N ARG A 1 25.17 12.88 -40.62
CA ARG A 1 26.29 13.77 -40.23
C ARG A 1 25.83 14.56 -38.98
N ARG A 2 26.24 14.37 -37.78
CA ARG A 2 27.54 14.40 -37.15
C ARG A 2 27.51 13.61 -35.85
N HIS A 3 28.58 12.85 -35.63
CA HIS A 3 29.02 12.28 -34.34
C HIS A 3 29.50 13.39 -33.38
N GLY A 4 29.39 13.15 -32.11
CA GLY A 4 30.16 13.88 -31.10
C GLY A 4 29.52 13.84 -29.73
N GLY A 5 30.15 13.10 -28.78
CA GLY A 5 30.11 13.46 -27.38
C GLY A 5 29.71 12.40 -26.37
N VAL A 6 30.40 11.24 -26.31
CA VAL A 6 30.31 10.31 -25.17
C VAL A 6 31.70 10.19 -24.50
N ASP A 7 32.22 11.33 -23.97
CA ASP A 7 33.51 11.32 -23.27
C ASP A 7 33.57 12.30 -22.07
N ALA A 8 32.47 12.47 -21.33
CA ALA A 8 32.44 13.40 -20.19
C ALA A 8 32.42 12.72 -18.80
N TRP A 9 32.68 11.41 -18.70
CA TRP A 9 32.59 10.67 -17.41
C TRP A 9 33.89 9.94 -17.02
N LYS A 10 35.03 10.34 -17.57
CA LYS A 10 36.35 9.85 -17.13
C LYS A 10 37.05 10.99 -16.43
N HIS A 11 37.21 10.90 -15.13
CA HIS A 11 38.02 11.61 -14.16
C HIS A 11 37.20 12.22 -13.02
N THR A 12 36.90 11.36 -12.03
CA THR A 12 36.75 11.81 -10.64
C THR A 12 37.77 11.02 -9.80
N PRO A 13 38.68 11.66 -9.08
CA PRO A 13 39.68 10.94 -8.28
C PRO A 13 39.03 10.26 -7.10
N CYS A 14 39.40 9.01 -6.88
CA CYS A 14 39.09 8.24 -5.66
C CYS A 14 39.74 8.94 -4.46
N LEU A 15 38.95 9.49 -3.56
CA LEU A 15 39.38 9.97 -2.25
C LEU A 15 39.75 8.77 -1.39
N HIS A 16 41.06 8.55 -1.20
CA HIS A 16 41.58 7.70 -0.14
C HIS A 16 41.25 8.34 1.21
N ALA A 17 40.25 7.84 1.89
CA ALA A 17 40.01 8.15 3.30
C ALA A 17 41.01 7.37 4.15
N SER A 18 41.94 8.08 4.76
CA SER A 18 42.89 7.58 5.77
C SER A 18 42.10 7.08 6.99
N LYS A 19 42.42 5.87 7.44
CA LYS A 19 41.97 5.31 8.72
C LYS A 19 42.57 6.17 9.86
N ALA A 20 41.80 7.09 10.39
CA ALA A 20 42.04 7.67 11.70
C ALA A 20 41.22 6.89 12.74
N SER A 21 41.94 6.27 13.65
CA SER A 21 41.41 5.60 14.85
C SER A 21 40.69 6.65 15.72
N MET A 22 39.40 6.49 15.88
CA MET A 22 38.62 7.24 16.87
C MET A 22 38.01 6.24 17.85
N THR A 23 38.79 5.87 18.87
CA THR A 23 38.32 5.18 20.05
C THR A 23 38.05 6.19 21.16
N SER A 24 36.80 6.62 21.28
CA SER A 24 36.26 7.07 22.56
C SER A 24 34.83 6.54 22.65
N ARG A 25 34.69 5.46 23.44
CA ARG A 25 33.36 4.92 23.83
C ARG A 25 32.81 5.84 24.92
N ILE A 26 31.67 6.44 24.65
CA ILE A 26 30.80 7.00 25.70
C ILE A 26 29.83 5.89 26.08
N SER A 27 29.98 5.36 27.30
CA SER A 27 29.00 4.45 27.90
C SER A 27 27.93 5.27 28.62
N ILE A 28 26.69 5.03 28.29
CA ILE A 28 25.51 5.53 29.02
C ILE A 28 24.74 4.31 29.50
N ASP A 29 24.53 4.24 30.83
CA ASP A 29 23.97 3.09 31.55
C ASP A 29 22.45 2.96 31.45
N GLU A 30 22.05 1.72 31.42
CA GLU A 30 20.89 0.89 31.79
C GLU A 30 19.51 1.51 32.06
N HIS A 31 18.43 0.85 31.45
CA HIS A 31 17.25 0.39 32.22
C HIS A 31 16.32 -0.56 31.45
N SER A 32 15.97 -1.66 32.14
CA SER A 32 14.80 -2.60 32.05
C SER A 32 14.56 -3.45 30.81
N PRO A 33 14.13 -4.71 30.99
CA PRO A 33 13.97 -5.66 29.90
C PRO A 33 12.65 -5.42 29.17
N MET A 34 12.72 -4.83 28.00
CA MET A 34 11.67 -4.89 26.99
C MET A 34 11.90 -6.11 26.11
N THR A 35 10.82 -6.69 25.60
CA THR A 35 10.84 -7.79 24.64
C THR A 35 11.72 -7.42 23.45
N GLN A 36 12.82 -8.16 23.27
CA GLN A 36 13.80 -7.85 22.24
C GLN A 36 13.25 -8.13 20.84
N PRO A 37 13.46 -7.23 19.85
CA PRO A 37 13.15 -7.51 18.45
C PRO A 37 13.89 -8.75 17.95
N LEU A 38 13.24 -9.57 17.12
CA LEU A 38 13.75 -10.85 16.59
C LEU A 38 15.11 -10.75 15.87
N TRP A 39 15.51 -9.57 15.41
CA TRP A 39 16.79 -9.30 14.72
C TRP A 39 17.94 -8.89 15.66
N GLN A 40 17.67 -8.64 16.93
CA GLN A 40 18.66 -8.23 17.90
C GLN A 40 19.51 -9.43 18.35
N LYS A 41 20.77 -9.45 17.98
CA LYS A 41 21.68 -10.59 18.21
C LYS A 41 22.48 -10.52 19.50
N ASP A 42 22.53 -9.38 20.19
CA ASP A 42 23.30 -9.16 21.40
C ASP A 42 22.43 -8.55 22.50
N ASP A 43 22.81 -8.73 23.77
CA ASP A 43 22.14 -8.21 24.97
C ASP A 43 22.15 -6.65 25.08
N THR A 44 22.25 -5.96 23.96
CA THR A 44 22.28 -4.50 23.93
C THR A 44 20.86 -4.00 23.62
N ALA A 45 20.20 -3.44 24.62
CA ALA A 45 18.92 -2.76 24.43
C ALA A 45 19.05 -1.61 23.43
N THR A 46 18.12 -1.54 22.48
CA THR A 46 18.05 -0.41 21.57
C THR A 46 17.56 0.82 22.35
N ASP A 47 18.22 1.97 22.15
CA ASP A 47 17.80 3.23 22.77
C ASP A 47 16.37 3.60 22.37
N ASP A 48 15.54 4.01 23.33
CA ASP A 48 14.15 4.41 23.11
C ASP A 48 14.00 5.48 22.02
N TRP A 49 14.97 6.39 21.92
CA TRP A 49 14.97 7.41 20.89
C TRP A 49 15.18 6.81 19.50
N VAL A 50 16.08 5.82 19.37
CA VAL A 50 16.30 5.10 18.11
C VAL A 50 15.04 4.34 17.71
N THR A 51 14.41 3.62 18.63
CA THR A 51 13.15 2.91 18.40
C THR A 51 12.05 3.86 17.95
N ARG A 52 11.86 4.99 18.64
CA ARG A 52 10.89 6.03 18.24
C ARG A 52 11.17 6.63 16.88
N PHE A 53 12.43 6.77 16.51
CA PHE A 53 12.82 7.32 15.22
C PHE A 53 12.61 6.30 14.08
N THR A 54 12.92 5.04 14.30
CA THR A 54 12.85 3.98 13.28
C THR A 54 11.43 3.45 13.08
N VAL A 55 10.68 3.22 14.17
CA VAL A 55 9.31 2.68 14.13
C VAL A 55 8.27 3.79 13.87
N ALA A 56 8.50 4.99 14.43
CA ALA A 56 7.61 6.15 14.29
C ALA A 56 6.12 5.78 14.46
N ASN A 57 5.33 5.87 13.38
CA ASN A 57 3.91 5.55 13.34
C ASN A 57 3.60 4.27 12.54
N ASP A 58 4.60 3.49 12.14
CA ASP A 58 4.42 2.35 11.24
C ASP A 58 3.46 1.32 11.84
N TYR A 59 3.56 1.04 13.15
CA TYR A 59 2.65 0.15 13.86
C TYR A 59 1.15 0.49 13.68
N LYS A 60 0.81 1.78 13.45
CA LYS A 60 -0.59 2.20 13.24
C LYS A 60 -1.10 1.78 11.87
N TRP A 61 -0.23 1.90 10.86
CA TRP A 61 -0.56 1.52 9.49
C TRP A 61 -0.52 0.00 9.32
N ASP A 62 0.39 -0.65 10.00
CA ASP A 62 0.57 -2.09 9.99
C ASP A 62 -0.63 -2.86 10.57
N ARG A 63 -1.43 -2.25 11.44
CA ARG A 63 -2.74 -2.80 11.83
C ARG A 63 -3.65 -3.04 10.64
N GLN A 64 -3.59 -2.17 9.62
CA GLN A 64 -4.37 -2.33 8.40
C GLN A 64 -3.74 -3.34 7.43
N LEU A 65 -2.42 -3.49 7.48
CA LEU A 65 -1.69 -4.43 6.63
C LEU A 65 -1.70 -5.86 7.17
N LEU A 66 -1.90 -6.06 8.46
CA LEU A 66 -1.82 -7.37 9.12
C LEU A 66 -2.68 -8.45 8.45
N PRO A 67 -3.97 -8.24 8.11
CA PRO A 67 -4.76 -9.27 7.44
C PRO A 67 -4.21 -9.65 6.06
N TYR A 68 -3.60 -8.71 5.34
CA TYR A 68 -3.00 -8.92 4.03
C TYR A 68 -1.65 -9.63 4.13
N ASP A 69 -0.87 -9.36 5.19
CA ASP A 69 0.37 -10.11 5.45
C ASP A 69 0.07 -11.54 5.91
N VAL A 70 -0.99 -11.77 6.67
CA VAL A 70 -1.50 -13.12 6.97
C VAL A 70 -1.82 -13.88 5.68
N GLN A 71 -2.51 -13.26 4.72
CA GLN A 71 -2.78 -13.86 3.41
C GLN A 71 -1.49 -14.20 2.66
N ALA A 72 -0.55 -13.25 2.61
CA ALA A 72 0.75 -13.44 1.95
C ALA A 72 1.57 -14.54 2.62
N THR A 73 1.57 -14.60 3.96
CA THR A 73 2.25 -15.61 4.76
C THR A 73 1.66 -16.99 4.55
N ARG A 74 0.33 -17.13 4.51
CA ARG A 74 -0.36 -18.38 4.19
C ARG A 74 0.02 -18.91 2.80
N ALA A 75 0.02 -18.05 1.79
CA ALA A 75 0.40 -18.44 0.44
C ALA A 75 1.89 -18.83 0.35
N HIS A 76 2.75 -18.15 1.09
CA HIS A 76 4.17 -18.49 1.17
C HIS A 76 4.41 -19.81 1.89
N ALA A 77 3.75 -20.06 3.04
CA ALA A 77 3.82 -21.34 3.76
C ALA A 77 3.39 -22.50 2.87
N TRP A 78 2.31 -22.33 2.09
CA TRP A 78 1.92 -23.28 1.06
C TRP A 78 3.05 -23.50 0.03
N GLY A 79 3.73 -22.44 -0.43
CA GLY A 79 4.89 -22.53 -1.33
C GLY A 79 6.04 -23.31 -0.71
N LEU A 80 6.34 -23.10 0.56
CA LEU A 80 7.37 -23.86 1.30
C LEU A 80 7.03 -25.36 1.40
N ARG A 81 5.75 -25.69 1.49
CA ARG A 81 5.29 -27.09 1.44
C ARG A 81 5.57 -27.73 0.07
N GLN A 82 5.45 -26.97 -1.03
CA GLN A 82 5.69 -27.50 -2.38
C GLN A 82 7.18 -27.87 -2.63
N ILE A 83 8.07 -27.33 -1.84
CA ILE A 83 9.52 -27.59 -1.91
C ILE A 83 10.03 -28.37 -0.67
N ASP A 84 9.13 -29.02 0.05
CA ASP A 84 9.41 -29.90 1.20
C ASP A 84 10.18 -29.22 2.36
N VAL A 85 10.09 -27.88 2.49
CA VAL A 85 10.57 -27.15 3.69
C VAL A 85 9.60 -27.32 4.85
N LEU A 86 8.30 -27.35 4.57
CA LEU A 86 7.24 -27.72 5.54
C LEU A 86 6.65 -29.07 5.18
N SER A 87 6.30 -29.88 6.21
CA SER A 87 5.45 -31.04 6.04
C SER A 87 3.97 -30.63 5.83
N ALA A 88 3.10 -31.59 5.52
CA ALA A 88 1.67 -31.30 5.40
C ALA A 88 1.06 -30.91 6.77
N GLU A 89 1.51 -31.56 7.83
CA GLU A 89 1.09 -31.30 9.20
C GLU A 89 1.59 -29.93 9.69
N GLU A 90 2.81 -29.55 9.34
CA GLU A 90 3.38 -28.25 9.66
C GLU A 90 2.66 -27.11 8.91
N LEU A 91 2.29 -27.33 7.64
CA LEU A 91 1.47 -26.37 6.89
C LEU A 91 0.11 -26.19 7.57
N GLN A 92 -0.56 -27.29 7.93
CA GLN A 92 -1.86 -27.19 8.61
C GLN A 92 -1.76 -26.45 9.94
N ALA A 93 -0.75 -26.75 10.75
CA ALA A 93 -0.51 -26.05 12.02
C ALA A 93 -0.26 -24.53 11.81
N ALA A 94 0.46 -24.16 10.75
CA ALA A 94 0.65 -22.76 10.42
C ALA A 94 -0.65 -22.09 9.96
N GLU A 95 -1.47 -22.77 9.15
CA GLU A 95 -2.76 -22.24 8.69
C GLU A 95 -3.74 -22.07 9.86
N ASP A 96 -3.82 -23.06 10.78
CA ASP A 96 -4.65 -22.98 11.97
C ASP A 96 -4.23 -21.80 12.90
N ALA A 97 -2.93 -21.62 13.11
CA ALA A 97 -2.40 -20.52 13.89
C ALA A 97 -2.68 -19.14 13.24
N LEU A 98 -2.60 -19.04 11.89
CA LEU A 98 -2.92 -17.82 11.16
C LEU A 98 -4.42 -17.49 11.22
N ASP A 99 -5.30 -18.50 11.23
CA ASP A 99 -6.73 -18.29 11.42
C ASP A 99 -7.04 -17.81 12.84
N ALA A 100 -6.45 -18.45 13.85
CA ALA A 100 -6.56 -18.01 15.24
C ALA A 100 -6.06 -16.57 15.46
N LEU A 101 -4.99 -16.17 14.77
CA LEU A 101 -4.50 -14.79 14.80
C LEU A 101 -5.54 -13.80 14.27
N LEU A 102 -6.17 -14.10 13.13
CA LEU A 102 -7.20 -13.21 12.55
C LEU A 102 -8.41 -13.10 13.50
N ASP A 103 -8.84 -14.20 14.09
CA ASP A 103 -9.94 -14.21 15.08
C ASP A 103 -9.58 -13.34 16.30
N ALA A 104 -8.35 -13.46 16.83
CA ALA A 104 -7.87 -12.66 17.95
C ALA A 104 -7.75 -11.17 17.61
N VAL A 105 -7.38 -10.82 16.38
CA VAL A 105 -7.34 -9.44 15.89
C VAL A 105 -8.75 -8.88 15.76
N GLU A 106 -9.70 -9.63 15.24
CA GLU A 106 -11.11 -9.22 15.14
C GLU A 106 -11.76 -9.04 16.52
N ALA A 107 -11.43 -9.91 17.47
CA ALA A 107 -11.86 -9.77 18.87
C ALA A 107 -11.21 -8.58 19.59
N GLY A 108 -10.13 -8.02 19.06
CA GLY A 108 -9.37 -6.94 19.68
C GLY A 108 -8.36 -7.42 20.74
N ASP A 109 -8.14 -8.73 20.86
CA ASP A 109 -7.20 -9.34 21.82
C ASP A 109 -5.74 -9.20 21.37
N VAL A 110 -5.52 -9.09 20.04
CA VAL A 110 -4.20 -8.90 19.43
C VAL A 110 -4.22 -7.63 18.55
N THR A 111 -3.20 -6.81 18.70
CA THR A 111 -2.99 -5.63 17.86
C THR A 111 -1.50 -5.38 17.69
N VAL A 112 -1.12 -4.64 16.64
CA VAL A 112 0.28 -4.21 16.46
C VAL A 112 0.54 -3.01 17.38
N THR A 113 1.59 -3.11 18.20
CA THR A 113 2.01 -2.09 19.15
C THR A 113 3.39 -1.51 18.77
N PRO A 114 3.82 -0.38 19.35
CA PRO A 114 5.15 0.16 19.09
C PRO A 114 6.29 -0.83 19.43
N GLU A 115 6.06 -1.72 20.39
CA GLU A 115 7.01 -2.75 20.83
C GLU A 115 7.18 -3.88 19.81
N ASP A 116 6.17 -4.09 18.98
CA ASP A 116 6.20 -5.10 17.91
C ASP A 116 6.98 -4.62 16.68
N GLU A 117 7.18 -3.30 16.53
CA GLU A 117 7.76 -2.66 15.35
C GLU A 117 6.83 -2.73 14.13
N ASP A 118 6.41 -3.93 13.70
CA ASP A 118 5.58 -4.19 12.52
C ASP A 118 4.64 -5.40 12.68
N CYS A 119 3.74 -5.58 11.71
CA CYS A 119 2.81 -6.71 11.69
C CYS A 119 3.52 -8.06 11.45
N HIS A 120 4.68 -8.07 10.81
CA HIS A 120 5.45 -9.29 10.55
C HIS A 120 5.94 -9.91 11.85
N THR A 121 6.39 -9.10 12.81
CA THR A 121 6.80 -9.55 14.15
C THR A 121 5.63 -10.16 14.90
N VAL A 122 4.44 -9.55 14.84
CA VAL A 122 3.22 -10.07 15.47
C VAL A 122 2.88 -11.45 14.92
N ILE A 123 2.88 -11.60 13.59
CA ILE A 123 2.58 -12.87 12.92
C ILE A 123 3.59 -13.95 13.31
N GLU A 124 4.89 -13.65 13.22
CA GLU A 124 5.95 -14.63 13.53
C GLU A 124 5.90 -15.08 14.99
N ARG A 125 5.71 -14.14 15.92
CA ARG A 125 5.55 -14.44 17.35
C ARG A 125 4.32 -15.31 17.58
N PHE A 126 3.14 -14.89 17.11
CA PHE A 126 1.89 -15.61 17.34
C PHE A 126 1.94 -17.03 16.78
N VAL A 127 2.41 -17.22 15.56
CA VAL A 127 2.54 -18.56 14.95
C VAL A 127 3.60 -19.39 15.69
N THR A 128 4.65 -18.77 16.24
CA THR A 128 5.65 -19.48 17.04
C THR A 128 5.08 -19.93 18.37
N ASP A 129 4.27 -19.10 19.01
CA ASP A 129 3.62 -19.42 20.30
C ASP A 129 2.59 -20.55 20.13
N GLU A 130 1.80 -20.55 19.04
CA GLU A 130 0.76 -21.56 18.77
C GLU A 130 1.31 -22.85 18.14
N ALA A 131 2.25 -22.74 17.18
CA ALA A 131 2.73 -23.86 16.37
C ALA A 131 4.22 -24.20 16.58
N GLY A 132 4.90 -23.56 17.54
CA GLY A 132 6.29 -23.84 17.91
C GLY A 132 7.29 -23.59 16.79
N GLU A 133 8.16 -24.57 16.48
CA GLU A 133 9.22 -24.42 15.47
C GLU A 133 8.70 -24.11 14.05
N VAL A 134 7.43 -24.35 13.77
CA VAL A 134 6.79 -24.01 12.49
C VAL A 134 6.82 -22.50 12.27
N GLY A 135 6.58 -21.70 13.31
CA GLY A 135 6.64 -20.23 13.23
C GLY A 135 7.99 -19.71 12.75
N LYS A 136 9.09 -20.38 13.15
CA LYS A 136 10.44 -20.03 12.67
C LYS A 136 10.68 -20.44 11.22
N LYS A 137 10.04 -21.53 10.77
CA LYS A 137 10.18 -22.04 9.40
C LYS A 137 9.45 -21.20 8.36
N ILE A 138 8.29 -20.61 8.71
CA ILE A 138 7.47 -19.86 7.75
C ILE A 138 8.17 -18.60 7.20
N HIS A 139 9.23 -18.12 7.85
CA HIS A 139 10.03 -17.01 7.35
C HIS A 139 11.09 -17.43 6.31
N THR A 140 11.32 -18.74 6.14
CA THR A 140 12.34 -19.28 5.23
C THR A 140 12.19 -18.71 3.81
N GLY A 141 13.27 -18.14 3.28
CA GLY A 141 13.31 -17.59 1.92
C GLY A 141 12.59 -16.26 1.73
N ARG A 142 12.15 -15.61 2.81
CA ARG A 142 11.60 -14.25 2.79
C ARG A 142 12.53 -13.22 3.43
N SER A 143 12.19 -11.97 3.19
CA SER A 143 12.66 -10.80 3.93
C SER A 143 11.46 -9.92 4.25
N ARG A 144 11.55 -9.11 5.30
CA ARG A 144 10.56 -8.05 5.56
C ARG A 144 10.37 -7.14 4.35
N ASN A 145 11.39 -6.99 3.51
CA ASN A 145 11.34 -6.16 2.30
C ASN A 145 10.33 -6.66 1.27
N ASP A 146 10.25 -7.95 0.96
CA ASP A 146 9.25 -8.48 0.02
C ASP A 146 7.91 -8.79 0.70
N GLN A 147 7.90 -9.09 2.00
CA GLN A 147 6.70 -9.26 2.80
C GLN A 147 5.85 -7.99 2.83
N VAL A 148 6.41 -6.86 3.28
CA VAL A 148 5.68 -5.59 3.38
C VAL A 148 5.14 -5.14 2.03
N LEU A 149 5.90 -5.36 0.94
CA LEU A 149 5.43 -5.02 -0.41
C LEU A 149 4.27 -5.92 -0.85
N ALA A 150 4.27 -7.20 -0.48
CA ALA A 150 3.16 -8.09 -0.79
C ALA A 150 1.88 -7.67 -0.05
N ALA A 151 1.97 -7.46 1.25
CA ALA A 151 0.85 -6.98 2.08
C ALA A 151 0.31 -5.64 1.55
N LEU A 152 1.18 -4.66 1.29
CA LEU A 152 0.79 -3.35 0.77
C LEU A 152 0.10 -3.43 -0.59
N ARG A 153 0.61 -4.26 -1.52
CA ARG A 153 -0.01 -4.41 -2.84
C ARG A 153 -1.37 -5.09 -2.78
N LEU A 154 -1.55 -6.07 -1.89
CA LEU A 154 -2.85 -6.69 -1.63
C LEU A 154 -3.84 -5.68 -1.05
N TYR A 155 -3.45 -4.94 -0.01
CA TYR A 155 -4.24 -3.86 0.57
C TYR A 155 -4.63 -2.81 -0.47
N LEU A 156 -3.67 -2.27 -1.22
CA LEU A 156 -3.94 -1.25 -2.24
C LEU A 156 -4.86 -1.76 -3.35
N ARG A 157 -4.74 -3.01 -3.74
CA ARG A 157 -5.63 -3.64 -4.73
C ARG A 157 -7.09 -3.59 -4.30
N ASP A 158 -7.36 -3.86 -3.03
CA ASP A 158 -8.71 -3.86 -2.46
C ASP A 158 -9.20 -2.44 -2.18
N ALA A 159 -8.32 -1.57 -1.67
CA ALA A 159 -8.63 -0.16 -1.45
C ALA A 159 -9.01 0.54 -2.76
N LEU A 160 -8.25 0.33 -3.84
CA LEU A 160 -8.55 0.89 -5.16
C LEU A 160 -9.87 0.35 -5.73
N ALA A 161 -10.19 -0.92 -5.50
CA ALA A 161 -11.49 -1.47 -5.90
C ALA A 161 -12.65 -0.80 -5.11
N GLY A 162 -12.43 -0.50 -3.83
CA GLY A 162 -13.38 0.25 -2.99
C GLY A 162 -13.59 1.67 -3.49
N ILE A 163 -12.50 2.39 -3.77
CA ILE A 163 -12.54 3.75 -4.33
C ILE A 163 -13.25 3.74 -5.68
N GLY A 164 -12.89 2.82 -6.58
CA GLY A 164 -13.49 2.71 -7.90
C GLY A 164 -15.02 2.54 -7.86
N ARG A 165 -15.53 1.70 -6.94
CA ARG A 165 -16.99 1.57 -6.76
C ARG A 165 -17.65 2.89 -6.35
N LYS A 166 -17.05 3.65 -5.42
CA LYS A 166 -17.61 4.94 -4.98
C LYS A 166 -17.55 6.01 -6.08
N VAL A 167 -16.52 6.01 -6.91
CA VAL A 167 -16.42 6.92 -8.06
C VAL A 167 -17.48 6.56 -9.11
N ALA A 168 -17.70 5.28 -9.38
CA ALA A 168 -18.77 4.82 -10.27
C ALA A 168 -20.17 5.19 -9.74
N GLU A 169 -20.43 4.97 -8.44
CA GLU A 169 -21.68 5.38 -7.78
C GLU A 169 -21.93 6.90 -7.92
N LEU A 170 -20.90 7.73 -7.79
CA LEU A 170 -21.01 9.18 -8.00
C LEU A 170 -21.33 9.49 -9.47
N GLY A 171 -20.65 8.85 -10.41
CA GLY A 171 -20.91 8.98 -11.86
C GLY A 171 -22.35 8.59 -12.22
N ASP A 172 -22.81 7.46 -11.71
CA ASP A 172 -24.20 7.00 -11.91
C ASP A 172 -25.23 8.00 -11.32
N GLY A 173 -24.92 8.58 -10.16
CA GLY A 173 -25.76 9.61 -9.54
C GLY A 173 -25.89 10.86 -10.41
N LEU A 174 -24.79 11.29 -11.06
CA LEU A 174 -24.77 12.42 -11.99
C LEU A 174 -25.53 12.09 -13.28
N CYS A 175 -25.39 10.90 -13.81
CA CYS A 175 -26.18 10.41 -14.95
C CYS A 175 -27.68 10.41 -14.62
N ALA A 176 -28.05 9.88 -13.46
CA ALA A 176 -29.45 9.86 -13.01
C ALA A 176 -30.02 11.28 -12.78
N LEU A 177 -29.17 12.25 -12.35
CA LEU A 177 -29.55 13.66 -12.28
C LEU A 177 -29.83 14.23 -13.66
N ALA A 178 -28.98 13.97 -14.65
CA ALA A 178 -29.15 14.38 -16.02
C ALA A 178 -30.44 13.80 -16.66
N GLU A 179 -30.71 12.52 -16.42
CA GLU A 179 -31.93 11.83 -16.91
C GLU A 179 -33.21 12.42 -16.31
N ARG A 180 -33.19 12.81 -15.03
CA ARG A 180 -34.35 13.44 -14.37
C ARG A 180 -34.62 14.86 -14.89
N HIS A 181 -33.58 15.57 -15.36
CA HIS A 181 -33.68 16.97 -15.73
C HIS A 181 -33.01 17.26 -17.10
N PRO A 182 -33.41 16.55 -18.18
CA PRO A 182 -32.70 16.62 -19.47
C PRO A 182 -32.77 18.01 -20.10
N ASP A 183 -33.89 18.71 -19.96
CA ASP A 183 -34.18 20.00 -20.60
C ASP A 183 -34.18 21.19 -19.61
N MET A 184 -33.81 20.94 -18.35
CA MET A 184 -33.76 22.01 -17.33
C MET A 184 -32.63 22.98 -17.68
N LEU A 185 -33.03 24.21 -18.04
CA LEU A 185 -32.09 25.26 -18.45
C LEU A 185 -31.27 25.76 -17.25
N MET A 186 -29.98 25.89 -17.47
CA MET A 186 -29.03 26.50 -16.56
C MET A 186 -28.05 27.38 -17.36
N PRO A 187 -27.72 28.62 -16.90
CA PRO A 187 -26.75 29.41 -17.61
C PRO A 187 -25.35 28.83 -17.52
N GLY A 188 -24.64 28.70 -18.62
CA GLY A 188 -23.22 28.41 -18.67
C GLY A 188 -22.40 29.64 -18.28
N TYR A 189 -21.30 29.43 -17.55
CA TYR A 189 -20.40 30.51 -17.12
C TYR A 189 -19.02 30.35 -17.69
N THR A 190 -18.40 31.45 -18.06
CA THR A 190 -16.96 31.55 -18.34
C THR A 190 -16.43 32.78 -17.61
N HIS A 191 -15.28 32.68 -16.97
CA HIS A 191 -14.69 33.79 -16.19
C HIS A 191 -15.66 34.40 -15.15
N LEU A 192 -16.51 33.54 -14.54
CA LEU A 192 -17.59 33.93 -13.62
C LEU A 192 -18.61 34.88 -14.22
N GLN A 193 -18.68 34.96 -15.54
CA GLN A 193 -19.69 35.74 -16.28
C GLN A 193 -20.66 34.80 -17.00
N ARG A 194 -21.94 35.15 -17.03
CA ARG A 194 -22.95 34.45 -17.84
C ARG A 194 -22.55 34.49 -19.31
N ALA A 195 -22.48 33.31 -19.92
CA ALA A 195 -22.00 33.18 -21.30
C ALA A 195 -23.07 32.59 -22.21
N MET A 196 -23.25 31.29 -22.25
CA MET A 196 -24.16 30.62 -23.16
C MET A 196 -25.29 29.87 -22.40
N PRO A 197 -26.42 29.60 -23.08
CA PRO A 197 -27.41 28.66 -22.57
C PRO A 197 -26.81 27.27 -22.36
N SER A 198 -27.16 26.63 -21.28
CA SER A 198 -26.75 25.29 -20.93
C SER A 198 -27.92 24.55 -20.28
N THR A 199 -27.68 23.32 -19.83
CA THR A 199 -28.65 22.52 -19.07
C THR A 199 -27.98 21.86 -17.87
N VAL A 200 -28.78 21.49 -16.88
CA VAL A 200 -28.33 20.66 -15.75
C VAL A 200 -27.73 19.34 -16.24
N ALA A 201 -28.34 18.74 -17.28
CA ALA A 201 -27.84 17.52 -17.90
C ALA A 201 -26.43 17.69 -18.49
N LEU A 202 -26.19 18.77 -19.23
CA LEU A 202 -24.86 19.04 -19.83
C LEU A 202 -23.80 19.23 -18.74
N TRP A 203 -24.11 19.96 -17.67
CA TRP A 203 -23.24 20.17 -16.52
C TRP A 203 -22.93 18.85 -15.82
N ALA A 204 -23.93 18.05 -15.46
CA ALA A 204 -23.76 16.80 -14.72
C ALA A 204 -22.99 15.74 -15.54
N LEU A 205 -23.34 15.59 -16.85
CA LEU A 205 -22.67 14.62 -17.72
C LEU A 205 -21.20 14.97 -17.98
N GLY A 206 -20.84 16.26 -17.98
CA GLY A 206 -19.43 16.66 -18.07
C GLY A 206 -18.59 16.13 -16.90
N TYR A 207 -19.13 16.13 -15.69
CA TYR A 207 -18.47 15.52 -14.53
C TYR A 207 -18.49 13.98 -14.59
N ALA A 208 -19.60 13.38 -15.02
CA ALA A 208 -19.70 11.94 -15.17
C ALA A 208 -18.64 11.39 -16.15
N GLU A 209 -18.42 12.06 -17.28
CA GLU A 209 -17.38 11.72 -18.26
C GLU A 209 -15.98 11.85 -17.65
N THR A 210 -15.70 12.95 -16.92
CA THR A 210 -14.41 13.14 -16.26
C THR A 210 -14.14 12.07 -15.18
N LEU A 211 -15.18 11.65 -14.43
CA LEU A 211 -15.05 10.55 -13.47
C LEU A 211 -14.81 9.20 -14.17
N ALA A 212 -15.33 8.98 -15.36
CA ALA A 212 -15.03 7.79 -16.15
C ALA A 212 -13.54 7.75 -16.57
N ASP A 213 -12.97 8.87 -17.01
CA ASP A 213 -11.53 8.99 -17.28
C ASP A 213 -10.67 8.76 -16.04
N ASP A 214 -11.13 9.24 -14.86
CA ASP A 214 -10.48 8.98 -13.59
C ASP A 214 -10.50 7.49 -13.22
N LEU A 215 -11.60 6.77 -13.53
CA LEU A 215 -11.70 5.32 -13.34
C LEU A 215 -10.71 4.55 -14.20
N ASP A 216 -10.48 4.96 -15.44
CA ASP A 216 -9.48 4.34 -16.31
C ASP A 216 -8.07 4.52 -15.72
N THR A 217 -7.75 5.71 -15.22
CA THR A 217 -6.48 5.99 -14.54
C THR A 217 -6.32 5.14 -13.26
N LEU A 218 -7.39 4.98 -12.49
CA LEU A 218 -7.41 4.13 -11.29
C LEU A 218 -7.21 2.65 -11.64
N HIS A 219 -7.86 2.19 -12.72
CA HIS A 219 -7.69 0.83 -13.25
C HIS A 219 -6.24 0.56 -13.66
N ASP A 220 -5.60 1.49 -14.36
CA ASP A 220 -4.20 1.38 -14.77
C ASP A 220 -3.26 1.33 -13.56
N ALA A 221 -3.50 2.15 -12.53
CA ALA A 221 -2.76 2.10 -11.28
C ALA A 221 -2.91 0.73 -10.59
N ARG A 222 -4.14 0.23 -10.49
CA ARG A 222 -4.45 -1.11 -9.93
C ARG A 222 -3.78 -2.22 -10.74
N HIS A 223 -3.80 -2.16 -12.05
CA HIS A 223 -3.12 -3.10 -12.93
C HIS A 223 -1.60 -3.12 -12.69
N LYS A 224 -1.01 -1.94 -12.52
CA LYS A 224 0.43 -1.77 -12.30
C LYS A 224 0.91 -2.36 -10.97
N ILE A 225 0.14 -2.21 -9.89
CA ILE A 225 0.50 -2.79 -8.57
C ILE A 225 0.20 -4.29 -8.46
N ASN A 226 -0.63 -4.86 -9.36
CA ASN A 226 -1.09 -6.25 -9.27
C ASN A 226 -0.05 -7.24 -9.78
N VAL A 227 1.17 -7.14 -9.25
CA VAL A 227 2.29 -8.05 -9.51
C VAL A 227 2.94 -8.47 -8.19
N SER A 228 3.21 -9.78 -8.02
CA SER A 228 3.78 -10.32 -6.79
C SER A 228 5.24 -9.91 -6.62
N PRO A 229 5.65 -9.37 -5.45
CA PRO A 229 7.05 -9.11 -5.14
C PRO A 229 7.73 -10.31 -4.48
N LEU A 230 6.97 -11.34 -4.04
CA LEU A 230 7.46 -12.45 -3.24
C LEU A 230 8.53 -13.27 -3.96
N GLY A 231 9.53 -13.67 -3.19
CA GLY A 231 10.71 -14.38 -3.68
C GLY A 231 11.85 -13.47 -4.13
N SER A 232 11.68 -12.14 -4.02
CA SER A 232 12.80 -11.19 -4.18
C SER A 232 13.65 -11.10 -2.93
N ALA A 233 13.14 -11.52 -1.78
CA ALA A 233 13.76 -11.40 -0.47
C ALA A 233 14.28 -9.96 -0.24
N ALA A 234 15.52 -9.79 0.18
CA ALA A 234 16.14 -8.48 0.38
C ALA A 234 16.61 -7.81 -0.95
N GLY A 235 16.11 -8.26 -2.11
CA GLY A 235 16.42 -7.68 -3.42
C GLY A 235 17.36 -8.48 -4.29
N TYR A 236 17.79 -9.65 -3.82
CA TYR A 236 18.72 -10.54 -4.58
C TYR A 236 18.13 -11.92 -4.88
N GLY A 237 16.89 -12.16 -4.42
CA GLY A 237 16.25 -13.46 -4.54
C GLY A 237 16.81 -14.50 -3.57
N VAL A 238 16.39 -15.75 -3.75
CA VAL A 238 16.82 -16.88 -2.92
C VAL A 238 17.23 -18.03 -3.84
N PRO A 239 18.43 -17.96 -4.44
CA PRO A 239 18.84 -18.92 -5.48
C PRO A 239 19.01 -20.36 -4.99
N VAL A 240 19.10 -20.56 -3.67
CA VAL A 240 19.24 -21.89 -3.06
C VAL A 240 17.92 -22.61 -2.82
N LEU A 241 16.78 -21.92 -3.02
CA LEU A 241 15.42 -22.45 -2.85
C LEU A 241 14.65 -22.27 -4.16
N ASP A 242 14.08 -23.36 -4.65
CA ASP A 242 13.21 -23.32 -5.84
C ASP A 242 11.77 -22.93 -5.45
N LEU A 243 11.61 -21.70 -4.96
CA LEU A 243 10.31 -21.18 -4.52
C LEU A 243 9.34 -21.09 -5.71
N PRO A 244 8.13 -21.66 -5.60
CA PRO A 244 7.14 -21.66 -6.69
C PRO A 244 6.42 -20.31 -6.79
N LYS A 245 7.17 -19.25 -7.17
CA LYS A 245 6.76 -17.84 -7.13
C LYS A 245 5.47 -17.57 -7.92
N GLU A 246 5.37 -18.18 -9.11
CA GLU A 246 4.23 -18.03 -10.01
C GLU A 246 2.96 -18.61 -9.38
N LYS A 247 3.04 -19.80 -8.76
CA LYS A 247 1.91 -20.43 -8.09
C LYS A 247 1.51 -19.71 -6.82
N VAL A 248 2.49 -19.16 -6.08
CA VAL A 248 2.22 -18.30 -4.90
C VAL A 248 1.53 -17.01 -5.34
N ALA A 249 1.96 -16.38 -6.42
CA ALA A 249 1.33 -15.21 -6.99
C ALA A 249 -0.11 -15.49 -7.45
N GLU A 250 -0.34 -16.59 -8.15
CA GLU A 250 -1.68 -17.05 -8.57
C GLU A 250 -2.60 -17.26 -7.36
N ARG A 251 -2.12 -17.92 -6.30
CA ARG A 251 -2.87 -18.16 -5.06
C ARG A 251 -3.30 -16.85 -4.36
N LEU A 252 -2.51 -15.80 -4.49
CA LEU A 252 -2.80 -14.45 -3.98
C LEU A 252 -3.63 -13.60 -4.97
N GLY A 253 -3.96 -14.14 -6.14
CA GLY A 253 -4.69 -13.42 -7.18
C GLY A 253 -3.90 -12.28 -7.81
N PHE A 254 -2.58 -12.32 -7.74
CA PHE A 254 -1.74 -11.42 -8.53
C PHE A 254 -1.78 -11.82 -10.00
N ARG A 255 -1.73 -10.83 -10.88
CA ARG A 255 -1.70 -11.02 -12.32
C ARG A 255 -0.43 -11.70 -12.80
N ASP A 256 0.70 -11.44 -12.11
CA ASP A 256 2.03 -11.85 -12.54
C ASP A 256 3.04 -11.78 -11.37
N VAL A 257 4.26 -12.22 -11.58
CA VAL A 257 5.40 -12.05 -10.66
C VAL A 257 6.31 -10.96 -11.19
N GLN A 258 6.82 -10.12 -10.31
CA GLN A 258 7.88 -9.18 -10.65
C GLN A 258 9.20 -9.94 -10.77
N THR A 259 9.57 -10.28 -12.02
CA THR A 259 10.59 -11.27 -12.34
C THR A 259 11.97 -10.98 -11.78
N HIS A 260 12.39 -9.71 -11.76
CA HIS A 260 13.75 -9.34 -11.36
C HIS A 260 13.81 -8.88 -9.91
N ALA A 261 14.52 -9.63 -9.07
CA ALA A 261 14.55 -9.38 -7.61
C ALA A 261 15.00 -7.97 -7.24
N THR A 262 16.06 -7.43 -7.88
CA THR A 262 16.51 -6.06 -7.61
C THR A 262 15.50 -5.01 -8.09
N ALA A 263 14.76 -5.27 -9.17
CA ALA A 263 13.73 -4.36 -9.66
C ALA A 263 12.57 -4.23 -8.68
N VAL A 264 12.27 -5.26 -7.88
CA VAL A 264 11.27 -5.19 -6.81
C VAL A 264 11.61 -4.07 -5.83
N GLN A 265 12.85 -4.04 -5.34
CA GLN A 265 13.30 -3.04 -4.38
C GLN A 265 13.48 -1.65 -5.02
N LEU A 266 13.97 -1.57 -6.25
CA LEU A 266 14.06 -0.31 -7.00
C LEU A 266 12.70 0.32 -7.32
N ALA A 267 11.65 -0.49 -7.34
CA ALA A 267 10.28 -0.02 -7.60
C ALA A 267 9.54 0.49 -6.34
N ARG A 268 10.14 0.41 -5.15
CA ARG A 268 9.54 0.96 -3.92
C ARG A 268 9.29 2.46 -4.08
N GLY A 269 8.09 2.89 -3.69
CA GLY A 269 7.62 4.27 -3.90
C GLY A 269 7.09 4.54 -5.32
N LYS A 270 7.57 3.84 -6.34
CA LYS A 270 7.15 4.06 -7.73
C LYS A 270 5.72 3.57 -8.02
N HIS A 271 5.36 2.41 -7.49
CA HIS A 271 4.02 1.85 -7.62
C HIS A 271 3.02 2.63 -6.77
N GLU A 272 3.40 2.96 -5.55
CA GLU A 272 2.62 3.74 -4.60
C GLU A 272 2.36 5.16 -5.13
N LEU A 273 3.35 5.76 -5.81
CA LEU A 273 3.19 7.06 -6.47
C LEU A 273 2.14 7.01 -7.58
N ALA A 274 2.07 5.92 -8.36
CA ALA A 274 1.04 5.77 -9.39
C ALA A 274 -0.37 5.71 -8.78
N VAL A 275 -0.52 5.04 -7.63
CA VAL A 275 -1.78 4.99 -6.86
C VAL A 275 -2.14 6.39 -6.33
N ALA A 276 -1.19 7.08 -5.70
CA ALA A 276 -1.40 8.43 -5.17
C ALA A 276 -1.79 9.41 -6.28
N HIS A 277 -1.18 9.29 -7.46
CA HIS A 277 -1.51 10.10 -8.63
C HIS A 277 -2.96 9.88 -9.11
N ALA A 278 -3.39 8.62 -9.22
CA ALA A 278 -4.77 8.31 -9.60
C ALA A 278 -5.79 8.88 -8.58
N CYS A 279 -5.54 8.70 -7.28
CA CYS A 279 -6.37 9.27 -6.23
C CYS A 279 -6.40 10.82 -6.27
N THR A 280 -5.28 11.45 -6.63
CA THR A 280 -5.19 12.92 -6.76
C THR A 280 -6.05 13.44 -7.90
N GLN A 281 -6.12 12.73 -9.03
CA GLN A 281 -6.99 13.11 -10.16
C GLN A 281 -8.47 13.06 -9.76
N ILE A 282 -8.91 11.95 -9.15
CA ILE A 282 -10.26 11.82 -8.60
C ILE A 282 -10.57 12.98 -7.62
N GLY A 283 -9.63 13.26 -6.70
CA GLY A 283 -9.76 14.37 -5.76
C GLY A 283 -9.91 15.72 -6.45
N ALA A 284 -9.20 15.96 -7.55
CA ALA A 284 -9.31 17.20 -8.34
C ALA A 284 -10.68 17.31 -9.02
N THR A 285 -11.20 16.21 -9.59
CA THR A 285 -12.55 16.18 -10.18
C THR A 285 -13.63 16.43 -9.12
N CYS A 286 -13.55 15.74 -7.99
CA CYS A 286 -14.48 15.93 -6.87
C CYS A 286 -14.42 17.36 -6.31
N ASN A 287 -13.23 17.96 -6.22
CA ASN A 287 -13.07 19.33 -5.75
C ASN A 287 -13.75 20.34 -6.70
N ARG A 288 -13.64 20.16 -8.01
CA ARG A 288 -14.32 21.02 -8.99
C ARG A 288 -15.84 20.90 -8.89
N LEU A 289 -16.35 19.67 -8.82
CA LEU A 289 -17.79 19.41 -8.62
C LEU A 289 -18.30 20.06 -7.33
N ALA A 290 -17.58 19.87 -6.20
CA ALA A 290 -17.94 20.48 -4.92
C ALA A 290 -17.90 22.00 -4.98
N SER A 291 -16.91 22.58 -5.69
CA SER A 291 -16.82 24.05 -5.87
C SER A 291 -18.00 24.62 -6.64
N ASP A 292 -18.44 23.94 -7.71
CA ASP A 292 -19.63 24.32 -8.45
C ASP A 292 -20.89 24.23 -7.56
N LEU A 293 -21.04 23.13 -6.81
CA LEU A 293 -22.19 22.94 -5.90
C LEU A 293 -22.24 24.02 -4.83
N VAL A 294 -21.11 24.36 -4.20
CA VAL A 294 -21.03 25.43 -3.21
C VAL A 294 -21.42 26.77 -3.82
N LEU A 295 -20.94 27.07 -5.02
CA LEU A 295 -21.27 28.31 -5.73
C LEU A 295 -22.76 28.37 -6.11
N PHE A 296 -23.30 27.28 -6.67
CA PHE A 296 -24.69 27.19 -7.15
C PHE A 296 -25.72 27.13 -6.03
N ALA A 297 -25.30 26.76 -4.81
CA ALA A 297 -26.15 26.76 -3.61
C ALA A 297 -26.13 28.11 -2.85
N THR A 298 -25.38 29.14 -3.32
CA THR A 298 -25.42 30.47 -2.72
C THR A 298 -26.75 31.15 -3.00
N ALA A 299 -27.16 32.08 -2.12
CA ALA A 299 -28.37 32.88 -2.29
C ALA A 299 -28.38 33.72 -3.59
N GLU A 300 -27.20 34.06 -4.13
CA GLU A 300 -27.04 34.82 -5.36
C GLU A 300 -27.30 33.99 -6.61
N PHE A 301 -26.92 32.69 -6.60
CA PHE A 301 -27.13 31.80 -7.74
C PHE A 301 -28.44 31.04 -7.63
N ASP A 302 -28.71 30.46 -6.46
CA ASP A 302 -29.96 29.75 -6.14
C ASP A 302 -30.37 28.69 -7.20
N PHE A 303 -29.34 27.94 -7.70
CA PHE A 303 -29.58 26.89 -8.70
C PHE A 303 -29.73 25.50 -8.07
N VAL A 304 -29.16 25.32 -6.88
CA VAL A 304 -29.14 24.03 -6.15
C VAL A 304 -29.60 24.29 -4.73
N ASP A 305 -30.59 23.53 -4.31
CA ASP A 305 -31.03 23.45 -2.92
C ASP A 305 -30.42 22.21 -2.26
N LEU A 306 -29.69 22.42 -1.16
CA LEU A 306 -29.06 21.34 -0.42
C LEU A 306 -29.99 20.87 0.70
N PRO A 307 -30.10 19.55 0.94
CA PRO A 307 -30.87 19.05 2.07
C PRO A 307 -30.37 19.68 3.40
N PRO A 308 -31.29 20.09 4.30
CA PRO A 308 -30.92 20.76 5.56
C PRO A 308 -29.93 19.97 6.42
N GLU A 309 -30.01 18.63 6.38
CA GLU A 309 -29.11 17.73 7.10
C GLU A 309 -27.66 17.76 6.59
N HIS A 310 -27.41 18.35 5.42
CA HIS A 310 -26.08 18.56 4.84
C HIS A 310 -25.59 20.00 4.94
N CYS A 311 -26.39 20.87 5.59
CA CYS A 311 -26.04 22.27 5.82
C CYS A 311 -25.59 22.47 7.28
N THR A 312 -24.62 23.37 7.49
CA THR A 312 -24.13 23.76 8.84
C THR A 312 -24.74 25.08 9.29
#